data_929035a7026237703d3a0499e8d19cee
#
_entry.id   929035a7026237703d3a0499e8d19cee
#
_cell.length_a   1.000
_cell.length_b   1.000
_cell.length_c   1.000
_cell.angle_alpha   90.00
_cell.angle_beta   90.00
_cell.angle_gamma   90.00
#
_symmetry.space_group_name_H-M   'P 1'
#
loop_
_entity.id
_entity.type
_entity.pdbx_description
1 polymer ?
#
loop_
_entity_poly.entity_id
_entity_poly.type
_entity_poly.pdbx_seq_one_letter_code
_entity_poly.pdbx_strand_id
1 'polypeptide(L)'
;MDQLALCGGSPVRTKPFTAWPIFSKDDEQALIDVLHSERWFMGDRKEAFEKAFAQYQEAEFGVAVNSGTTALQIALEAADVGLGDEVIVPSYTLSLIHI
;
A
#
# COMPACT_ATOMS: atom_id res chain seq x y z
N MET A 1 14.61 37.38 11.68
CA MET A 1 13.82 36.13 11.67
C MET A 1 13.26 35.96 10.27
N ASP A 2 13.50 34.84 9.66
CA ASP A 2 12.96 34.59 8.31
C ASP A 2 11.43 34.47 8.40
N GLN A 3 10.76 35.16 7.49
CA GLN A 3 9.30 35.18 7.45
C GLN A 3 8.79 33.86 6.90
N LEU A 4 7.77 33.25 7.56
CA LEU A 4 7.14 32.00 7.09
C LEU A 4 6.51 32.20 5.71
N ALA A 5 6.55 31.21 4.85
CA ALA A 5 5.96 31.24 3.51
C ALA A 5 4.46 31.62 3.54
N LEU A 6 3.71 31.16 4.55
CA LEU A 6 2.31 31.52 4.78
C LEU A 6 2.10 33.02 5.02
N CYS A 7 3.12 33.72 5.53
CA CYS A 7 3.11 35.15 5.81
C CYS A 7 3.84 35.98 4.74
N GLY A 8 4.08 35.43 3.56
CA GLY A 8 4.75 36.09 2.44
C GLY A 8 6.25 35.83 2.33
N GLY A 9 6.82 34.93 3.13
CA GLY A 9 8.22 34.49 2.98
C GLY A 9 8.40 33.51 1.82
N SER A 10 9.65 33.15 1.52
CA SER A 10 9.96 32.20 0.47
C SER A 10 9.59 30.76 0.89
N PRO A 11 8.82 30.02 0.07
CA PRO A 11 8.51 28.64 0.38
C PRO A 11 9.77 27.75 0.23
N VAL A 12 9.88 26.75 1.09
CA VAL A 12 10.95 25.73 1.03
C VAL A 12 10.92 24.93 -0.28
N ARG A 13 9.72 24.78 -0.87
CA ARG A 13 9.51 24.07 -2.12
C ARG A 13 8.72 24.93 -3.09
N THR A 14 9.26 25.13 -4.28
CA THR A 14 8.61 25.87 -5.37
C THR A 14 8.10 24.95 -6.48
N LYS A 15 8.59 23.69 -6.53
CA LYS A 15 8.12 22.71 -7.52
C LYS A 15 6.83 22.05 -7.02
N PRO A 16 5.83 21.85 -7.88
CA PRO A 16 4.64 21.08 -7.53
C PRO A 16 5.01 19.65 -7.17
N PHE A 17 4.18 18.99 -6.36
CA PHE A 17 4.30 17.57 -6.14
C PHE A 17 3.95 16.82 -7.44
N THR A 18 4.60 15.66 -7.63
CA THR A 18 4.28 14.78 -8.73
C THR A 18 2.81 14.36 -8.64
N ALA A 19 2.10 14.43 -9.76
CA ALA A 19 0.72 13.95 -9.81
C ALA A 19 0.66 12.46 -9.47
N TRP A 20 -0.38 12.05 -8.79
CA TRP A 20 -0.65 10.66 -8.42
C TRP A 20 -2.14 10.36 -8.64
N PRO A 21 -2.53 9.17 -9.10
CA PRO A 21 -1.66 8.04 -9.45
C PRO A 21 -0.88 8.23 -10.75
N ILE A 22 0.26 7.56 -10.87
CA ILE A 22 1.04 7.48 -12.10
C ILE A 22 0.84 6.07 -12.65
N PHE A 23 0.56 5.97 -13.93
CA PHE A 23 0.48 4.70 -14.64
C PHE A 23 1.26 4.76 -15.95
N SER A 24 1.66 3.62 -16.45
CA SER A 24 2.41 3.42 -17.68
C SER A 24 1.59 2.61 -18.70
N LYS A 25 2.09 2.51 -19.92
CA LYS A 25 1.52 1.60 -20.91
C LYS A 25 1.65 0.14 -20.53
N ASP A 26 2.64 -0.21 -19.72
CA ASP A 26 2.82 -1.57 -19.24
C ASP A 26 1.74 -1.94 -18.21
N ASP A 27 1.32 -1.00 -17.38
CA ASP A 27 0.20 -1.19 -16.45
C ASP A 27 -1.12 -1.39 -17.22
N GLU A 28 -1.36 -0.58 -18.25
CA GLU A 28 -2.52 -0.71 -19.13
C GLU A 28 -2.54 -2.09 -19.81
N GLN A 29 -1.40 -2.49 -20.40
CA GLN A 29 -1.28 -3.78 -21.07
C GLN A 29 -1.49 -4.95 -20.10
N ALA A 30 -0.95 -4.86 -18.88
CA ALA A 30 -1.12 -5.88 -17.86
C ALA A 30 -2.59 -6.10 -17.47
N LEU A 31 -3.39 -5.01 -17.40
CA LEU A 31 -4.83 -5.10 -17.15
C LEU A 31 -5.57 -5.73 -18.33
N ILE A 32 -5.22 -5.37 -19.57
CA ILE A 32 -5.80 -5.93 -20.78
C ILE A 32 -5.49 -7.44 -20.86
N ASP A 33 -4.28 -7.85 -20.54
CA ASP A 33 -3.87 -9.26 -20.54
C ASP A 33 -4.70 -10.07 -19.52
N VAL A 34 -4.92 -9.53 -18.32
CA VAL A 34 -5.76 -10.19 -17.31
C VAL A 34 -7.20 -10.31 -17.81
N LEU A 35 -7.73 -9.24 -18.43
CA LEU A 35 -9.10 -9.27 -18.98
C LEU A 35 -9.26 -10.38 -20.03
N HIS A 36 -8.30 -10.52 -20.94
CA HIS A 36 -8.34 -11.51 -22.00
C HIS A 36 -7.99 -12.94 -21.55
N SER A 37 -7.33 -13.08 -20.39
CA SER A 37 -6.94 -14.39 -19.87
C SER A 37 -8.12 -15.22 -19.35
N GLU A 38 -9.28 -14.61 -19.14
CA GLU A 38 -10.48 -15.20 -18.51
C GLU A 38 -10.20 -15.75 -17.07
N ARG A 39 -9.00 -15.50 -16.53
CA ARG A 39 -8.58 -15.92 -15.17
C ARG A 39 -8.54 -14.70 -14.23
N TRP A 40 -9.70 -14.22 -13.83
CA TRP A 40 -9.84 -13.00 -13.02
C TRP A 40 -9.72 -13.25 -11.52
N PHE A 41 -9.78 -14.51 -11.11
CA PHE A 41 -9.65 -14.92 -9.72
C PHE A 41 -8.47 -15.86 -9.56
N MET A 42 -7.64 -15.65 -8.52
CA MET A 42 -6.44 -16.44 -8.22
C MET A 42 -5.52 -16.64 -9.44
N GLY A 43 -5.36 -15.58 -10.22
CA GLY A 43 -4.61 -15.60 -11.47
C GLY A 43 -3.09 -15.47 -11.29
N ASP A 44 -2.37 -15.72 -12.37
CA ASP A 44 -0.90 -15.74 -12.42
C ASP A 44 -0.26 -14.41 -11.98
N ARG A 45 -0.94 -13.29 -12.23
CA ARG A 45 -0.46 -11.95 -11.81
C ARG A 45 -0.42 -11.80 -10.29
N LYS A 46 -1.41 -12.35 -9.58
CA LYS A 46 -1.43 -12.38 -8.11
C LYS A 46 -0.26 -13.19 -7.58
N GLU A 47 -0.04 -14.38 -8.09
CA GLU A 47 1.06 -15.25 -7.67
C GLU A 47 2.44 -14.62 -7.95
N ALA A 48 2.60 -14.02 -9.12
CA ALA A 48 3.82 -13.29 -9.48
C ALA A 48 4.08 -12.09 -8.55
N PHE A 49 3.04 -11.35 -8.19
CA PHE A 49 3.13 -10.25 -7.25
C PHE A 49 3.53 -10.73 -5.85
N GLU A 50 2.87 -11.74 -5.32
CA GLU A 50 3.16 -12.28 -3.98
C GLU A 50 4.62 -12.74 -3.87
N LYS A 51 5.11 -13.45 -4.90
CA LYS A 51 6.50 -13.88 -4.95
C LYS A 51 7.49 -12.72 -5.03
N ALA A 52 7.24 -11.76 -5.91
CA ALA A 52 8.11 -10.60 -6.09
C ALA A 52 8.13 -9.70 -4.84
N PHE A 53 6.98 -9.51 -4.20
CA PHE A 53 6.86 -8.71 -2.99
C PHE A 53 7.52 -9.39 -1.80
N ALA A 54 7.33 -10.69 -1.61
CA ALA A 54 8.01 -11.46 -0.58
C ALA A 54 9.54 -11.35 -0.74
N GLN A 55 10.06 -11.53 -1.96
CA GLN A 55 11.47 -11.40 -2.26
C GLN A 55 11.99 -9.98 -1.98
N TYR A 56 11.26 -8.94 -2.35
CA TYR A 56 11.62 -7.55 -2.10
C TYR A 56 11.68 -7.23 -0.59
N GLN A 57 10.79 -7.82 0.20
CA GLN A 57 10.74 -7.65 1.66
C GLN A 57 11.64 -8.63 2.42
N GLU A 58 12.44 -9.46 1.73
CA GLU A 58 13.27 -10.51 2.34
C GLU A 58 12.44 -11.47 3.21
N ALA A 59 11.17 -11.67 2.86
CA ALA A 59 10.25 -12.57 3.52
C ALA A 59 10.13 -13.90 2.76
N GLU A 60 9.79 -14.96 3.46
CA GLU A 60 9.59 -16.28 2.85
C GLU A 60 8.29 -16.34 2.02
N PHE A 61 7.25 -15.66 2.49
CA PHE A 61 5.93 -15.64 1.86
C PHE A 61 5.36 -14.22 1.75
N GLY A 62 4.53 -14.01 0.74
CA GLY A 62 3.68 -12.84 0.58
C GLY A 62 2.26 -13.29 0.28
N VAL A 63 1.28 -12.62 0.85
CA VAL A 63 -0.15 -12.91 0.64
C VAL A 63 -0.85 -11.63 0.21
N ALA A 64 -1.38 -11.62 -1.01
CA ALA A 64 -2.17 -10.51 -1.51
C ALA A 64 -3.62 -10.62 -1.03
N VAL A 65 -4.15 -9.53 -0.51
CA VAL A 65 -5.53 -9.40 -0.04
C VAL A 65 -6.21 -8.23 -0.74
N ASN A 66 -7.51 -8.13 -0.61
CA ASN A 66 -8.33 -7.15 -1.32
C ASN A 66 -8.26 -5.72 -0.76
N SER A 67 -7.73 -5.53 0.44
CA SER A 67 -7.61 -4.21 1.07
C SER A 67 -6.55 -4.17 2.15
N GLY A 68 -6.03 -2.95 2.46
CA GLY A 68 -5.14 -2.74 3.60
C GLY A 68 -5.78 -3.08 4.95
N THR A 69 -7.07 -2.89 5.09
CA THR A 69 -7.85 -3.30 6.26
C THR A 69 -7.74 -4.81 6.50
N THR A 70 -8.01 -5.61 5.47
CA THR A 70 -7.89 -7.07 5.54
C THR A 70 -6.43 -7.51 5.78
N ALA A 71 -5.46 -6.80 5.19
CA ALA A 71 -4.05 -7.09 5.42
C ALA A 71 -3.65 -6.93 6.89
N LEU A 72 -4.08 -5.84 7.53
CA LEU A 72 -3.80 -5.58 8.94
C LEU A 72 -4.51 -6.59 9.85
N GLN A 73 -5.76 -6.91 9.57
CA GLN A 73 -6.50 -7.90 10.35
C GLN A 73 -5.80 -9.26 10.31
N ILE A 74 -5.47 -9.76 9.12
CA ILE A 74 -4.77 -11.04 8.96
C ILE A 74 -3.39 -11.01 9.61
N ALA A 75 -2.68 -9.89 9.52
CA ALA A 75 -1.37 -9.76 10.15
C ALA A 75 -1.44 -9.84 11.68
N LEU A 76 -2.44 -9.22 12.31
CA LEU A 76 -2.67 -9.30 13.75
C LEU A 76 -3.07 -10.71 14.17
N GLU A 77 -3.98 -11.35 13.43
CA GLU A 77 -4.37 -12.75 13.67
C GLU A 77 -3.19 -13.71 13.53
N ALA A 78 -2.35 -13.51 12.51
CA ALA A 78 -1.15 -14.32 12.31
C ALA A 78 -0.08 -14.12 13.40
N ALA A 79 -0.08 -12.97 14.06
CA ALA A 79 0.77 -12.67 15.21
C ALA A 79 0.16 -13.12 16.55
N ASP A 80 -0.99 -13.79 16.52
CA ASP A 80 -1.75 -14.24 17.71
C ASP A 80 -2.15 -13.08 18.64
N VAL A 81 -2.39 -11.89 18.06
CA VAL A 81 -2.84 -10.70 18.79
C VAL A 81 -4.36 -10.77 18.95
N GLY A 82 -4.84 -10.76 20.18
CA GLY A 82 -6.23 -10.93 20.52
C GLY A 82 -6.75 -9.95 21.56
N LEU A 83 -7.92 -10.29 22.11
CA LEU A 83 -8.60 -9.47 23.09
C LEU A 83 -7.77 -9.31 24.38
N GLY A 84 -7.45 -8.08 24.73
CA GLY A 84 -6.65 -7.73 25.90
C GLY A 84 -5.18 -7.43 25.59
N ASP A 85 -4.74 -7.64 24.36
CA ASP A 85 -3.40 -7.29 23.94
C ASP A 85 -3.30 -5.82 23.54
N GLU A 86 -2.10 -5.27 23.66
CA GLU A 86 -1.79 -3.89 23.30
C GLU A 86 -0.91 -3.85 22.03
N VAL A 87 -1.27 -2.96 21.09
CA VAL A 87 -0.54 -2.79 19.82
C VAL A 87 -0.11 -1.33 19.67
N ILE A 88 1.18 -1.10 19.42
CA ILE A 88 1.70 0.23 19.11
C ILE A 88 1.46 0.55 17.65
N VAL A 89 0.74 1.63 17.38
CA VAL A 89 0.38 2.06 16.02
C VAL A 89 0.72 3.52 15.79
N PRO A 90 1.03 3.93 14.53
CA PRO A 90 1.18 5.35 14.21
C PRO A 90 -0.15 6.09 14.36
N SER A 91 -0.09 7.35 14.80
CA SER A 91 -1.28 8.20 14.97
C SER A 91 -1.93 8.59 13.63
N TYR A 92 -1.19 8.59 12.53
CA TYR A 92 -1.66 8.91 11.18
C TYR A 92 -1.64 7.66 10.32
N THR A 93 -2.75 6.92 10.35
CA THR A 93 -2.95 5.69 9.59
C THR A 93 -4.44 5.44 9.34
N LEU A 94 -4.80 4.26 8.87
CA LEU A 94 -6.18 3.87 8.57
C LEU A 94 -7.08 3.99 9.80
N SER A 95 -8.29 4.51 9.62
CA SER A 95 -9.28 4.69 10.69
C SER A 95 -9.60 3.39 11.46
N LEU A 96 -9.52 2.25 10.80
CA LEU A 96 -9.77 0.94 11.39
C LEU A 96 -8.79 0.59 12.54
N ILE A 97 -7.58 1.15 12.53
CA ILE A 97 -6.59 0.90 13.59
C ILE A 97 -6.94 1.62 14.88
N HIS A 98 -7.80 2.64 14.81
CA HIS A 98 -8.20 3.48 15.96
C HIS A 98 -9.58 3.14 16.53
N ILE A 99 -10.20 2.05 16.08
CA ILE A 99 -11.53 1.63 16.55
C ILE A 99 -11.40 0.70 17.76
#